data_47689f5b92770b879c512935ce772624
#
_entry.id   47689f5b92770b879c512935ce772624
#
_cell.length_a   1.000
_cell.length_b   1.000
_cell.length_c   1.000
_cell.angle_alpha   90.00
_cell.angle_beta   90.00
_cell.angle_gamma   90.00
#
_symmetry.space_group_name_H-M   'P 1'
#
loop_
_entity.id
_entity.type
_entity.pdbx_description
1 polymer ?
#
loop_
_entity_poly.entity_id
_entity_poly.type
_entity_poly.pdbx_seq_one_letter_code
_entity_poly.pdbx_strand_id
1 'polypeptide(L)'
;VMVPAQVVVVDDSAFAELDTDVESAGDSQSMPSTLSASKDLFNNIASYRFSEMRFNVRGYDSQYQDVYLNGIRFNDALTGYGPWSLWSGLNDATRNQENTSGLQTSDYGLGGVAGTTNINARASQLRKGFRSSVVNSMQLYRYRVMVSYASGQLDNGWSYGFSFSTRQGNHGYVNGVYYNAYGYFASAEKIFNDKHRLSLMVMGAPTQRGAQQASTQEAYDLWGNNYYNPNVGLQAGKERNARVRRTHEPIAMLNYNWQITENTALSVATSVRFGFNGYSALTWYKGEDPRPDYYRVLPSYYGDRLGRRLMLNNFAEANGELLPFTETDIETDRAKYIEYIRNWNGYIDFDGIIQDNKMGDVDNRYGEGHRAVAMIEERHTDQIDYNFAAQLNHNFRGGAKLTAGIRARINRTEYYSTVKDLLGGDYWLDVDKFAERDFGSNAESYQNNMAYYREHGQAQAVKEGDKYGYDYYAHVRQGQLWAMY
;
A
#
# COMPACT_ATOMS: atom_id res chain seq x y z
N VAL A 1 -34.92 5.43 -22.05
CA VAL A 1 -35.22 4.41 -21.04
C VAL A 1 -34.07 4.51 -20.04
N MET A 2 -34.34 5.13 -18.88
CA MET A 2 -33.39 5.16 -17.77
C MET A 2 -33.34 3.74 -17.20
N VAL A 3 -32.15 3.14 -17.22
CA VAL A 3 -31.88 1.93 -16.44
C VAL A 3 -31.67 2.39 -15.00
N PRO A 4 -32.51 1.98 -14.03
CA PRO A 4 -32.31 2.33 -12.64
C PRO A 4 -30.95 1.80 -12.18
N ALA A 5 -30.24 2.57 -11.34
CA ALA A 5 -29.02 2.11 -10.70
C ALA A 5 -29.29 0.76 -10.02
N GLN A 6 -28.70 -0.30 -10.53
CA GLN A 6 -28.87 -1.62 -9.93
C GLN A 6 -28.12 -1.64 -8.61
N VAL A 7 -28.85 -1.80 -7.53
CA VAL A 7 -28.26 -2.19 -6.25
C VAL A 7 -27.84 -3.65 -6.38
N VAL A 8 -26.54 -3.85 -6.58
CA VAL A 8 -25.96 -5.19 -6.66
C VAL A 8 -25.57 -5.64 -5.27
N VAL A 9 -26.29 -6.60 -4.73
CA VAL A 9 -25.89 -7.33 -3.53
C VAL A 9 -24.86 -8.37 -3.97
N VAL A 10 -23.59 -8.12 -3.70
CA VAL A 10 -22.50 -9.04 -4.05
C VAL A 10 -22.37 -10.14 -3.00
N ASP A 11 -22.23 -11.37 -3.46
CA ASP A 11 -22.03 -12.54 -2.61
C ASP A 11 -20.64 -12.51 -1.94
N ASP A 12 -20.53 -13.02 -0.69
CA ASP A 12 -19.31 -12.99 0.14
C ASP A 12 -18.09 -13.67 -0.51
N SER A 13 -18.33 -14.56 -1.45
CA SER A 13 -17.26 -15.24 -2.20
C SER A 13 -16.48 -14.33 -3.16
N ALA A 14 -17.03 -13.17 -3.51
CA ALA A 14 -16.42 -12.24 -4.47
C ALA A 14 -15.41 -11.27 -3.83
N PHE A 15 -15.32 -11.21 -2.51
CA PHE A 15 -14.39 -10.35 -1.78
C PHE A 15 -13.17 -11.12 -1.25
N ALA A 16 -12.49 -11.87 -2.08
CA ALA A 16 -11.11 -12.21 -1.81
C ALA A 16 -10.27 -10.95 -2.05
N GLU A 17 -10.05 -10.19 -0.99
CA GLU A 17 -9.16 -9.04 -1.03
C GLU A 17 -7.74 -9.53 -1.29
N LEU A 18 -7.25 -9.18 -2.42
CA LEU A 18 -5.89 -9.42 -2.87
C LEU A 18 -5.13 -8.14 -2.75
N ASP A 19 -4.37 -8.09 -1.71
CA ASP A 19 -3.44 -7.03 -1.43
C ASP A 19 -2.08 -7.46 -1.98
N THR A 20 -1.67 -6.88 -3.08
CA THR A 20 -0.39 -7.17 -3.70
C THR A 20 0.52 -5.97 -3.64
N ASP A 21 1.74 -6.20 -3.19
CA ASP A 21 2.79 -5.22 -3.25
C ASP A 21 3.31 -5.05 -4.67
N VAL A 22 3.02 -3.91 -5.23
CA VAL A 22 3.87 -3.31 -6.25
C VAL A 22 4.38 -2.01 -5.66
N GLU A 23 5.58 -1.58 -6.00
CA GLU A 23 6.27 -0.39 -5.49
C GLU A 23 5.49 0.93 -5.56
N SER A 24 4.29 0.93 -6.12
CA SER A 24 3.37 2.06 -6.09
C SER A 24 2.40 1.92 -4.93
N ALA A 25 2.49 2.81 -3.97
CA ALA A 25 1.53 2.97 -2.88
C ALA A 25 0.11 3.16 -3.46
N GLY A 26 -0.66 2.11 -3.56
CA GLY A 26 -2.05 2.26 -3.99
C GLY A 26 -2.71 1.11 -4.72
N ASP A 27 -1.99 0.05 -5.01
CA ASP A 27 -2.48 -1.01 -5.88
C ASP A 27 -3.20 -2.18 -5.17
N SER A 28 -3.73 -2.00 -3.97
CA SER A 28 -4.66 -2.98 -3.43
C SER A 28 -6.06 -2.73 -4.01
N GLN A 29 -6.47 -3.55 -4.95
CA GLN A 29 -7.81 -3.49 -5.53
C GLN A 29 -8.64 -4.67 -5.04
N SER A 30 -9.75 -4.38 -4.36
CA SER A 30 -10.83 -5.35 -4.26
C SER A 30 -11.51 -5.48 -5.63
N MET A 31 -12.02 -6.66 -5.95
CA MET A 31 -12.79 -6.87 -7.19
C MET A 31 -13.98 -5.91 -7.19
N PRO A 32 -14.11 -4.99 -8.16
CA PRO A 32 -15.28 -4.14 -8.23
C PRO A 32 -16.52 -5.02 -8.41
N SER A 33 -17.57 -4.73 -7.66
CA SER A 33 -18.87 -5.40 -7.81
C SER A 33 -19.42 -5.34 -9.23
N THR A 34 -19.02 -4.32 -9.99
CA THR A 34 -19.31 -4.16 -11.42
C THR A 34 -18.83 -5.36 -12.26
N LEU A 35 -17.71 -5.98 -11.88
CA LEU A 35 -17.18 -7.14 -12.61
C LEU A 35 -17.93 -8.42 -12.28
N SER A 36 -18.31 -8.62 -11.02
CA SER A 36 -19.08 -9.80 -10.61
C SER A 36 -20.53 -9.74 -11.08
N ALA A 37 -21.06 -8.53 -11.31
CA ALA A 37 -22.44 -8.30 -11.80
C ALA A 37 -22.54 -8.08 -13.31
N SER A 38 -21.43 -7.74 -13.97
CA SER A 38 -21.42 -7.48 -15.42
C SER A 38 -21.45 -8.78 -16.20
N LYS A 39 -22.48 -8.94 -17.05
CA LYS A 39 -22.53 -9.96 -18.09
C LYS A 39 -21.72 -9.55 -19.35
N ASP A 40 -21.08 -8.39 -19.31
CA ASP A 40 -20.26 -7.87 -20.41
C ASP A 40 -18.94 -8.63 -20.49
N LEU A 41 -18.79 -9.47 -21.48
CA LEU A 41 -17.59 -10.27 -21.74
C LEU A 41 -16.34 -9.41 -21.92
N PHE A 42 -16.47 -8.23 -22.55
CA PHE A 42 -15.36 -7.32 -22.75
C PHE A 42 -14.82 -6.78 -21.43
N ASN A 43 -15.69 -6.30 -20.54
CA ASN A 43 -15.27 -5.83 -19.21
C ASN A 43 -14.61 -6.94 -18.39
N ASN A 44 -15.12 -8.16 -18.45
CA ASN A 44 -14.53 -9.29 -17.74
C ASN A 44 -13.12 -9.63 -18.26
N ILE A 45 -12.91 -9.65 -19.58
CA ILE A 45 -11.62 -10.00 -20.17
C ILE A 45 -10.62 -8.84 -20.07
N ALA A 46 -11.04 -7.61 -20.40
CA ALA A 46 -10.17 -6.43 -20.39
C ALA A 46 -9.79 -5.95 -19.00
N SER A 47 -10.53 -6.37 -17.98
CA SER A 47 -10.25 -6.00 -16.58
C SER A 47 -9.31 -6.98 -15.87
N TYR A 48 -9.07 -8.15 -16.45
CA TYR A 48 -8.21 -9.17 -15.86
C TYR A 48 -6.74 -8.77 -15.99
N ARG A 49 -6.02 -8.73 -14.88
CA ARG A 49 -4.57 -8.66 -14.85
C ARG A 49 -3.98 -10.04 -14.62
N PHE A 50 -2.93 -10.37 -15.36
CA PHE A 50 -2.19 -11.61 -15.22
C PHE A 50 -1.25 -11.56 -14.00
N SER A 51 -1.80 -11.38 -12.85
CA SER A 51 -1.17 -11.56 -11.53
C SER A 51 -2.29 -11.51 -10.50
N GLU A 52 -2.12 -12.12 -9.38
CA GLU A 52 -2.96 -12.14 -8.19
C GLU A 52 -4.35 -11.46 -8.31
N MET A 53 -5.27 -12.03 -9.08
CA MET A 53 -6.68 -11.64 -9.23
C MET A 53 -6.95 -10.11 -9.18
N ARG A 54 -6.15 -9.29 -9.81
CA ARG A 54 -6.39 -7.86 -9.94
C ARG A 54 -7.26 -7.58 -11.14
N PHE A 55 -8.26 -6.76 -10.92
CA PHE A 55 -9.15 -6.33 -11.97
C PHE A 55 -9.01 -4.83 -12.17
N ASN A 56 -8.76 -4.43 -13.40
CA ASN A 56 -8.86 -3.05 -13.83
C ASN A 56 -10.10 -2.92 -14.69
N VAL A 57 -11.03 -2.07 -14.31
CA VAL A 57 -12.22 -1.82 -15.11
C VAL A 57 -11.79 -1.36 -16.50
N ARG A 58 -12.09 -2.12 -17.53
CA ARG A 58 -11.67 -1.86 -18.93
C ARG A 58 -10.17 -1.62 -19.10
N GLY A 59 -9.33 -2.22 -18.26
CA GLY A 59 -7.89 -2.03 -18.28
C GLY A 59 -7.38 -0.71 -17.68
N TYR A 60 -8.25 0.15 -17.16
CA TYR A 60 -7.87 1.38 -16.48
C TYR A 60 -7.40 1.13 -15.04
N ASP A 61 -6.44 1.90 -14.58
CA ASP A 61 -6.02 1.88 -13.17
C ASP A 61 -7.10 2.45 -12.25
N SER A 62 -7.06 2.07 -10.96
CA SER A 62 -8.06 2.48 -9.97
C SER A 62 -8.14 4.00 -9.74
N GLN A 63 -7.11 4.75 -10.11
CA GLN A 63 -7.12 6.21 -10.08
C GLN A 63 -8.17 6.85 -11.02
N TYR A 64 -8.61 6.11 -12.04
CA TYR A 64 -9.62 6.54 -13.00
C TYR A 64 -11.04 6.14 -12.59
N GLN A 65 -11.20 5.40 -11.50
CA GLN A 65 -12.49 5.07 -10.91
C GLN A 65 -12.76 5.97 -9.70
N ASP A 66 -13.93 6.59 -9.66
CA ASP A 66 -14.34 7.35 -8.48
C ASP A 66 -14.98 6.45 -7.44
N VAL A 67 -14.43 6.45 -6.23
CA VAL A 67 -14.92 5.65 -5.11
C VAL A 67 -15.48 6.55 -4.02
N TYR A 68 -16.76 6.35 -3.73
CA TYR A 68 -17.50 7.10 -2.72
C TYR A 68 -17.91 6.20 -1.56
N LEU A 69 -17.96 6.79 -0.39
CA LEU A 69 -18.55 6.21 0.82
C LEU A 69 -19.60 7.17 1.35
N ASN A 70 -20.86 6.75 1.35
CA ASN A 70 -22.02 7.58 1.71
C ASN A 70 -22.02 8.98 1.04
N GLY A 71 -21.60 9.06 -0.23
CA GLY A 71 -21.57 10.30 -1.02
C GLY A 71 -20.30 11.16 -0.90
N ILE A 72 -19.33 10.80 -0.04
CA ILE A 72 -18.01 11.45 -0.01
C ILE A 72 -17.02 10.64 -0.84
N ARG A 73 -16.24 11.32 -1.70
CA ARG A 73 -15.20 10.72 -2.51
C ARG A 73 -13.95 10.48 -1.64
N PHE A 74 -13.47 9.24 -1.61
CA PHE A 74 -12.33 8.80 -0.79
C PHE A 74 -11.06 8.47 -1.57
N ASN A 75 -11.06 8.60 -2.90
CA ASN A 75 -9.81 8.47 -3.65
C ASN A 75 -8.72 9.32 -3.00
N ASP A 76 -7.48 8.81 -2.99
CA ASP A 76 -6.35 9.52 -2.43
C ASP A 76 -6.19 10.93 -3.03
N ALA A 77 -5.84 11.92 -2.20
CA ALA A 77 -5.82 13.33 -2.60
C ALA A 77 -4.68 13.67 -3.57
N LEU A 78 -3.59 12.92 -3.51
CA LEU A 78 -2.36 13.16 -4.27
C LEU A 78 -2.23 12.21 -5.45
N THR A 79 -2.49 10.93 -5.24
CA THR A 79 -2.31 9.87 -6.24
C THR A 79 -3.57 9.56 -7.03
N GLY A 80 -4.75 9.86 -6.47
CA GLY A 80 -6.05 9.52 -7.06
C GLY A 80 -6.47 8.05 -6.91
N TYR A 81 -5.64 7.19 -6.33
CA TYR A 81 -5.96 5.76 -6.19
C TYR A 81 -7.14 5.49 -5.27
N GLY A 82 -7.85 4.40 -5.56
CA GLY A 82 -9.00 3.96 -4.77
C GLY A 82 -8.60 3.53 -3.35
N PRO A 83 -9.44 3.79 -2.33
CA PRO A 83 -9.10 3.63 -0.91
C PRO A 83 -9.41 2.24 -0.36
N TRP A 84 -9.37 1.20 -1.17
CA TRP A 84 -9.86 -0.13 -0.83
C TRP A 84 -9.19 -0.77 0.41
N SER A 85 -7.95 -0.41 0.70
CA SER A 85 -7.22 -0.87 1.89
C SER A 85 -7.81 -0.33 3.20
N LEU A 86 -8.49 0.83 3.17
CA LEU A 86 -8.99 1.50 4.39
C LEU A 86 -10.16 0.77 5.07
N TRP A 87 -10.89 -0.04 4.30
CA TRP A 87 -12.02 -0.85 4.80
C TRP A 87 -11.89 -2.34 4.49
N SER A 88 -10.67 -2.73 4.26
CA SER A 88 -10.29 -4.11 4.00
C SER A 88 -10.78 -5.05 5.12
N GLY A 89 -11.44 -6.16 4.75
CA GLY A 89 -12.02 -7.13 5.71
C GLY A 89 -13.39 -6.76 6.27
N LEU A 90 -13.97 -5.63 5.89
CA LEU A 90 -15.29 -5.18 6.34
C LEU A 90 -16.40 -5.47 5.31
N ASN A 91 -16.39 -6.65 4.71
CA ASN A 91 -17.25 -7.01 3.58
C ASN A 91 -18.74 -6.79 3.83
N ASP A 92 -19.24 -7.08 5.03
CA ASP A 92 -20.65 -6.88 5.37
C ASP A 92 -21.04 -5.39 5.42
N ALA A 93 -20.13 -4.54 5.91
CA ALA A 93 -20.35 -3.09 5.97
C ALA A 93 -20.27 -2.42 4.60
N THR A 94 -19.45 -2.96 3.70
CA THR A 94 -19.21 -2.41 2.35
C THR A 94 -20.02 -3.10 1.25
N ARG A 95 -20.91 -4.01 1.60
CA ARG A 95 -21.71 -4.82 0.66
C ARG A 95 -22.66 -4.00 -0.21
N ASN A 96 -23.30 -2.99 0.36
CA ASN A 96 -24.31 -2.19 -0.34
C ASN A 96 -23.60 -1.15 -1.23
N GLN A 97 -23.51 -1.45 -2.51
CA GLN A 97 -22.79 -0.65 -3.49
C GLN A 97 -23.69 -0.26 -4.66
N GLU A 98 -23.54 0.99 -5.07
CA GLU A 98 -24.13 1.55 -6.27
C GLU A 98 -23.03 1.80 -7.29
N ASN A 99 -23.10 1.15 -8.44
CA ASN A 99 -22.05 1.18 -9.44
C ASN A 99 -22.57 1.76 -10.75
N THR A 100 -21.76 2.60 -11.38
CA THR A 100 -21.95 3.05 -12.77
C THR A 100 -20.73 2.67 -13.59
N SER A 101 -20.93 2.32 -14.86
CA SER A 101 -19.85 1.93 -15.77
C SER A 101 -19.49 3.09 -16.70
N GLY A 102 -18.20 3.34 -16.86
CA GLY A 102 -17.68 4.39 -17.76
C GLY A 102 -18.23 5.77 -17.40
N LEU A 103 -18.58 6.54 -18.41
CA LEU A 103 -19.09 7.91 -18.28
C LEU A 103 -20.61 8.00 -18.02
N GLN A 104 -21.21 6.96 -17.46
CA GLN A 104 -22.61 7.03 -17.05
C GLN A 104 -22.80 8.04 -15.92
N THR A 105 -23.95 8.70 -15.94
CA THR A 105 -24.30 9.66 -14.89
C THR A 105 -24.42 8.96 -13.53
N SER A 106 -23.85 9.60 -12.50
CA SER A 106 -23.94 9.19 -11.11
C SER A 106 -24.56 10.29 -10.28
N ASP A 107 -25.36 9.95 -9.29
CA ASP A 107 -25.93 10.96 -8.37
C ASP A 107 -24.83 11.67 -7.54
N TYR A 108 -23.61 11.13 -7.51
CA TYR A 108 -22.52 11.61 -6.66
C TYR A 108 -21.50 12.51 -7.38
N GLY A 109 -21.66 12.78 -8.66
CA GLY A 109 -20.77 13.65 -9.45
C GLY A 109 -20.73 13.24 -10.91
N LEU A 110 -19.82 13.85 -11.66
CA LEU A 110 -19.67 13.60 -13.10
C LEU A 110 -19.13 12.20 -13.44
N GLY A 111 -18.62 11.47 -12.43
CA GLY A 111 -18.09 10.14 -12.56
C GLY A 111 -16.64 10.09 -13.08
N GLY A 112 -16.00 8.95 -12.91
CA GLY A 112 -14.67 8.63 -13.47
C GLY A 112 -14.81 7.93 -14.81
N VAL A 113 -13.75 7.96 -15.63
CA VAL A 113 -13.69 7.25 -16.93
C VAL A 113 -13.90 5.75 -16.76
N ALA A 114 -13.38 5.17 -15.68
CA ALA A 114 -13.56 3.75 -15.34
C ALA A 114 -14.85 3.48 -14.55
N GLY A 115 -15.70 4.48 -14.36
CA GLY A 115 -16.95 4.37 -13.62
C GLY A 115 -16.87 4.94 -12.20
N THR A 116 -17.97 4.76 -11.49
CA THR A 116 -18.16 5.26 -10.12
C THR A 116 -18.73 4.16 -9.25
N THR A 117 -18.18 4.01 -8.05
CA THR A 117 -18.71 3.14 -7.01
C THR A 117 -19.08 3.98 -5.79
N ASN A 118 -20.30 3.91 -5.31
CA ASN A 118 -20.69 4.46 -4.01
C ASN A 118 -21.05 3.32 -3.05
N ILE A 119 -20.36 3.27 -1.93
CA ILE A 119 -20.65 2.33 -0.85
C ILE A 119 -21.60 2.99 0.13
N ASN A 120 -22.74 2.38 0.40
CA ASN A 120 -23.71 2.87 1.36
C ASN A 120 -23.62 2.07 2.66
N ALA A 121 -22.84 2.58 3.62
CA ALA A 121 -22.57 1.92 4.91
C ALA A 121 -23.39 2.49 6.07
N ARG A 122 -24.54 3.13 5.81
CA ARG A 122 -25.43 3.61 6.87
C ARG A 122 -26.12 2.42 7.57
N ALA A 123 -26.38 2.54 8.86
CA ALA A 123 -26.91 1.44 9.67
C ALA A 123 -28.22 0.87 9.15
N SER A 124 -29.13 1.72 8.63
CA SER A 124 -30.41 1.31 8.05
C SER A 124 -30.30 0.49 6.77
N GLN A 125 -29.17 0.61 6.08
CA GLN A 125 -28.89 -0.06 4.80
C GLN A 125 -28.19 -1.42 4.99
N LEU A 126 -27.75 -1.72 6.20
CA LEU A 126 -27.13 -2.99 6.51
C LEU A 126 -28.19 -4.10 6.61
N ARG A 127 -27.84 -5.29 6.15
CA ARG A 127 -28.72 -6.45 6.24
C ARG A 127 -28.97 -6.81 7.71
N LYS A 128 -30.23 -6.74 8.16
CA LYS A 128 -30.65 -7.05 9.51
C LYS A 128 -30.25 -8.47 9.95
N GLY A 129 -29.79 -8.59 11.19
CA GLY A 129 -29.49 -9.84 11.85
C GLY A 129 -28.02 -9.98 12.24
N PHE A 130 -27.72 -11.09 12.88
CA PHE A 130 -26.37 -11.49 13.26
C PHE A 130 -25.79 -12.40 12.16
N ARG A 131 -24.53 -12.18 11.83
CA ARG A 131 -23.78 -13.00 10.87
C ARG A 131 -22.37 -13.25 11.39
N SER A 132 -21.89 -14.44 11.15
CA SER A 132 -20.51 -14.81 11.36
C SER A 132 -19.98 -15.57 10.14
N SER A 133 -18.75 -15.36 9.78
CA SER A 133 -18.09 -16.12 8.74
C SER A 133 -16.68 -16.49 9.15
N VAL A 134 -16.30 -17.72 8.81
CA VAL A 134 -14.93 -18.21 8.98
C VAL A 134 -14.46 -18.68 7.61
N VAL A 135 -13.32 -18.18 7.16
CA VAL A 135 -12.73 -18.55 5.88
C VAL A 135 -11.32 -19.06 6.13
N ASN A 136 -10.98 -20.17 5.51
CA ASN A 136 -9.63 -20.68 5.39
C ASN A 136 -9.17 -20.43 3.95
N SER A 137 -8.05 -19.71 3.78
CA SER A 137 -7.48 -19.37 2.49
C SER A 137 -6.01 -19.81 2.44
N MET A 138 -5.52 -20.11 1.26
CA MET A 138 -4.09 -20.41 1.05
C MET A 138 -3.37 -19.30 0.30
N GLN A 139 -3.93 -18.09 0.30
CA GLN A 139 -3.34 -16.92 -0.38
C GLN A 139 -2.47 -16.09 0.56
N LEU A 140 -2.82 -14.80 0.77
CA LEU A 140 -2.03 -13.89 1.60
C LEU A 140 -2.23 -14.12 3.10
N TYR A 141 -3.44 -14.52 3.50
CA TYR A 141 -3.77 -14.90 4.87
C TYR A 141 -4.31 -16.33 4.90
N ARG A 142 -4.21 -16.97 6.06
CA ARG A 142 -4.70 -18.33 6.24
C ARG A 142 -6.12 -18.39 6.81
N TYR A 143 -6.40 -17.51 7.75
CA TYR A 143 -7.70 -17.48 8.43
C TYR A 143 -8.30 -16.10 8.40
N ARG A 144 -9.60 -16.03 8.10
CA ARG A 144 -10.43 -14.86 8.30
C ARG A 144 -11.61 -15.23 9.19
N VAL A 145 -11.84 -14.45 10.25
CA VAL A 145 -13.04 -14.51 11.06
C VAL A 145 -13.71 -13.15 10.98
N MET A 146 -14.99 -13.11 10.67
CA MET A 146 -15.79 -11.90 10.66
C MET A 146 -17.08 -12.12 11.42
N VAL A 147 -17.46 -11.13 12.23
CA VAL A 147 -18.72 -11.09 12.97
C VAL A 147 -19.39 -9.75 12.71
N SER A 148 -20.67 -9.78 12.35
CA SER A 148 -21.44 -8.58 12.03
C SER A 148 -22.83 -8.69 12.66
N TYR A 149 -23.35 -7.53 13.08
CA TYR A 149 -24.71 -7.38 13.57
C TYR A 149 -25.34 -6.10 13.02
N ALA A 150 -26.57 -6.17 12.58
CA ALA A 150 -27.38 -5.02 12.24
C ALA A 150 -28.78 -5.17 12.83
N SER A 151 -29.25 -4.15 13.55
CA SER A 151 -30.58 -4.14 14.19
C SER A 151 -31.71 -4.06 13.16
N GLY A 152 -31.42 -3.53 11.96
CA GLY A 152 -32.43 -2.99 11.08
C GLY A 152 -33.07 -1.74 11.71
N GLN A 153 -34.11 -1.21 11.09
CA GLN A 153 -34.87 -0.09 11.63
C GLN A 153 -35.73 -0.55 12.80
N LEU A 154 -35.59 0.10 13.96
CA LEU A 154 -36.36 -0.14 15.16
C LEU A 154 -37.58 0.82 15.19
N ASP A 155 -38.64 0.47 15.94
CA ASP A 155 -39.87 1.26 16.06
C ASP A 155 -39.62 2.70 16.58
N ASN A 156 -38.59 2.87 17.39
CA ASN A 156 -38.16 4.18 17.88
C ASN A 156 -37.34 4.99 16.88
N GLY A 157 -37.19 4.54 15.62
CA GLY A 157 -36.48 5.19 14.53
C GLY A 157 -34.96 5.07 14.60
N TRP A 158 -34.40 4.26 15.49
CA TRP A 158 -32.96 3.97 15.53
C TRP A 158 -32.61 2.77 14.67
N SER A 159 -31.38 2.77 14.13
CA SER A 159 -30.73 1.62 13.51
C SER A 159 -29.28 1.58 13.96
N TYR A 160 -28.75 0.38 14.24
CA TYR A 160 -27.37 0.17 14.65
C TYR A 160 -26.73 -0.94 13.81
N GLY A 161 -25.47 -0.79 13.51
CA GLY A 161 -24.68 -1.80 12.82
C GLY A 161 -23.25 -1.86 13.36
N PHE A 162 -22.76 -3.10 13.52
CA PHE A 162 -21.39 -3.36 13.98
C PHE A 162 -20.80 -4.47 13.12
N SER A 163 -19.52 -4.37 12.80
CA SER A 163 -18.76 -5.44 12.17
C SER A 163 -17.34 -5.45 12.71
N PHE A 164 -16.85 -6.63 12.99
CA PHE A 164 -15.46 -6.87 13.36
C PHE A 164 -14.91 -8.04 12.55
N SER A 165 -13.70 -7.90 12.05
CA SER A 165 -13.01 -8.98 11.35
C SER A 165 -11.55 -9.08 11.77
N THR A 166 -10.99 -10.27 11.62
CA THR A 166 -9.55 -10.51 11.71
C THR A 166 -9.12 -11.41 10.56
N ARG A 167 -7.95 -11.09 9.99
CA ARG A 167 -7.29 -11.90 8.95
C ARG A 167 -5.87 -12.17 9.42
N GLN A 168 -5.53 -13.44 9.52
CA GLN A 168 -4.26 -13.86 10.09
C GLN A 168 -3.59 -14.90 9.21
N GLY A 169 -2.29 -14.73 8.96
CA GLY A 169 -1.47 -15.69 8.26
C GLY A 169 0.00 -15.48 8.59
N ASN A 170 0.63 -16.50 9.15
CA ASN A 170 2.07 -16.45 9.46
C ASN A 170 2.92 -16.64 8.19
N HIS A 171 2.36 -17.36 7.21
CA HIS A 171 3.00 -17.63 5.92
C HIS A 171 1.96 -17.54 4.81
N GLY A 172 2.25 -16.72 3.80
CA GLY A 172 1.55 -16.76 2.51
C GLY A 172 2.15 -17.83 1.58
N TYR A 173 1.75 -17.82 0.31
CA TYR A 173 2.35 -18.70 -0.71
C TYR A 173 3.74 -18.20 -1.16
N VAL A 174 4.04 -16.91 -0.95
CA VAL A 174 5.37 -16.33 -1.18
C VAL A 174 6.15 -16.35 0.13
N ASN A 175 7.44 -16.65 0.04
CA ASN A 175 8.32 -16.77 1.20
C ASN A 175 8.36 -15.49 2.05
N GLY A 176 8.25 -15.65 3.38
CA GLY A 176 8.32 -14.57 4.37
C GLY A 176 7.20 -13.55 4.32
N VAL A 177 6.14 -13.79 3.53
CA VAL A 177 4.93 -12.98 3.56
C VAL A 177 4.04 -13.45 4.70
N TYR A 178 3.78 -12.57 5.64
CA TYR A 178 2.83 -12.78 6.72
C TYR A 178 1.75 -11.68 6.68
N TYR A 179 0.61 -11.94 7.28
CA TYR A 179 -0.52 -11.02 7.23
C TYR A 179 -1.23 -10.98 8.59
N ASN A 180 -1.26 -9.80 9.21
CA ASN A 180 -1.97 -9.51 10.45
C ASN A 180 -2.86 -8.30 10.21
N ALA A 181 -4.16 -8.52 10.12
CA ALA A 181 -5.09 -7.43 9.89
C ALA A 181 -6.35 -7.60 10.73
N TYR A 182 -6.88 -6.47 11.13
CA TYR A 182 -8.17 -6.35 11.79
C TYR A 182 -9.04 -5.39 11.00
N GLY A 183 -10.35 -5.51 11.14
CA GLY A 183 -11.31 -4.55 10.63
C GLY A 183 -12.34 -4.28 11.68
N TYR A 184 -12.72 -3.04 11.87
CA TYR A 184 -13.78 -2.64 12.77
C TYR A 184 -14.68 -1.60 12.11
N PHE A 185 -15.96 -1.73 12.38
CA PHE A 185 -17.01 -0.87 11.87
C PHE A 185 -18.09 -0.69 12.92
N ALA A 186 -18.57 0.53 13.09
CA ALA A 186 -19.75 0.86 13.87
C ALA A 186 -20.54 1.97 13.16
N SER A 187 -21.85 1.80 13.08
CA SER A 187 -22.74 2.81 12.53
C SER A 187 -24.03 2.90 13.36
N ALA A 188 -24.50 4.12 13.56
CA ALA A 188 -25.78 4.40 14.20
C ALA A 188 -26.52 5.42 13.35
N GLU A 189 -27.81 5.20 13.12
CA GLU A 189 -28.68 6.09 12.37
C GLU A 189 -29.96 6.37 13.16
N LYS A 190 -30.38 7.62 13.18
CA LYS A 190 -31.64 8.06 13.75
C LYS A 190 -32.52 8.68 12.69
N ILE A 191 -33.70 8.15 12.50
CA ILE A 191 -34.79 8.74 11.75
C ILE A 191 -35.65 9.51 12.75
N PHE A 192 -35.64 10.83 12.68
CA PHE A 192 -36.42 11.68 13.59
C PHE A 192 -37.89 11.74 13.18
N ASN A 193 -38.11 11.78 11.85
CA ASN A 193 -39.40 11.78 11.18
C ASN A 193 -39.20 11.43 9.69
N ASP A 194 -40.25 11.47 8.90
CA ASP A 194 -40.20 11.16 7.46
C ASP A 194 -39.27 12.08 6.64
N LYS A 195 -38.86 13.22 7.22
CA LYS A 195 -38.02 14.20 6.54
C LYS A 195 -36.57 14.24 6.96
N HIS A 196 -36.27 13.85 8.19
CA HIS A 196 -34.93 14.06 8.79
C HIS A 196 -34.27 12.77 9.27
N ARG A 197 -33.07 12.50 8.76
CA ARG A 197 -32.23 11.36 9.16
C ARG A 197 -30.83 11.84 9.45
N LEU A 198 -30.23 11.31 10.51
CA LEU A 198 -28.84 11.55 10.89
C LEU A 198 -28.14 10.22 11.10
N SER A 199 -26.99 10.03 10.47
CA SER A 199 -26.20 8.81 10.59
C SER A 199 -24.77 9.16 10.98
N LEU A 200 -24.22 8.43 11.95
CA LEU A 200 -22.83 8.47 12.36
C LEU A 200 -22.20 7.11 12.05
N MET A 201 -20.98 7.14 11.52
CA MET A 201 -20.22 5.94 11.19
C MET A 201 -18.75 6.12 11.58
N VAL A 202 -18.14 5.05 12.10
CA VAL A 202 -16.71 4.95 12.35
C VAL A 202 -16.22 3.60 11.83
N MET A 203 -15.09 3.59 11.12
CA MET A 203 -14.46 2.35 10.67
C MET A 203 -12.95 2.48 10.51
N GLY A 204 -12.26 1.35 10.47
CA GLY A 204 -10.85 1.27 10.19
C GLY A 204 -10.39 -0.18 10.01
N ALA A 205 -9.26 -0.33 9.32
CA ALA A 205 -8.67 -1.64 9.04
C ALA A 205 -7.15 -1.63 9.30
N PRO A 206 -6.72 -1.66 10.59
CA PRO A 206 -5.29 -1.78 10.90
C PRO A 206 -4.71 -3.05 10.30
N THR A 207 -3.64 -2.90 9.54
CA THR A 207 -2.98 -3.98 8.81
C THR A 207 -1.48 -3.91 9.01
N GLN A 208 -0.86 -5.07 9.25
CA GLN A 208 0.58 -5.25 9.22
C GLN A 208 0.90 -6.50 8.41
N ARG A 209 1.79 -6.38 7.43
CA ARG A 209 2.15 -7.50 6.57
C ARG A 209 3.58 -7.44 6.09
N GLY A 210 4.19 -8.61 5.88
CA GLY A 210 5.44 -8.74 5.15
C GLY A 210 5.20 -8.57 3.65
N ALA A 211 5.99 -7.72 3.02
CA ALA A 211 5.88 -7.46 1.61
C ALA A 211 6.65 -8.48 0.77
N GLN A 212 6.16 -8.73 -0.44
CA GLN A 212 6.85 -9.48 -1.48
C GLN A 212 7.45 -8.52 -2.51
N GLN A 213 8.48 -8.99 -3.21
CA GLN A 213 9.08 -8.26 -4.32
C GLN A 213 9.44 -9.25 -5.43
N ALA A 214 9.25 -8.83 -6.69
CA ALA A 214 9.75 -9.58 -7.83
C ALA A 214 11.29 -9.59 -7.85
N SER A 215 11.84 -10.67 -8.38
CA SER A 215 13.28 -10.87 -8.50
C SER A 215 13.66 -11.27 -9.94
N THR A 216 14.92 -11.61 -10.16
CA THR A 216 15.42 -12.09 -11.45
C THR A 216 15.01 -13.52 -11.70
N GLN A 217 14.94 -13.94 -12.97
CA GLN A 217 14.67 -15.33 -13.32
C GLN A 217 15.73 -16.28 -12.74
N GLU A 218 17.00 -15.86 -12.77
CA GLU A 218 18.09 -16.65 -12.16
C GLU A 218 17.86 -16.92 -10.67
N ALA A 219 17.40 -15.92 -9.90
CA ALA A 219 17.09 -16.12 -8.48
C ALA A 219 15.91 -17.09 -8.29
N TYR A 220 14.89 -17.05 -9.14
CA TYR A 220 13.80 -18.03 -9.11
C TYR A 220 14.27 -19.45 -9.45
N ASP A 221 15.16 -19.58 -10.44
CA ASP A 221 15.72 -20.88 -10.85
C ASP A 221 16.62 -21.47 -9.75
N LEU A 222 17.45 -20.64 -9.09
CA LEU A 222 18.27 -21.05 -7.96
C LEU A 222 17.44 -21.44 -6.74
N TRP A 223 16.31 -20.73 -6.51
CA TRP A 223 15.38 -21.04 -5.42
C TRP A 223 14.55 -22.30 -5.71
N GLY A 224 14.39 -22.64 -6.99
CA GLY A 224 13.63 -23.80 -7.45
C GLY A 224 12.13 -23.57 -7.65
N ASN A 225 11.64 -22.33 -7.49
CA ASN A 225 10.26 -21.94 -7.82
C ASN A 225 10.08 -20.43 -7.88
N ASN A 226 8.90 -19.98 -8.36
CA ASN A 226 8.57 -18.56 -8.53
C ASN A 226 8.01 -17.87 -7.26
N TYR A 227 8.15 -18.48 -6.09
CA TYR A 227 7.67 -17.93 -4.80
C TYR A 227 8.81 -17.33 -3.95
N TYR A 228 9.98 -17.17 -4.55
CA TYR A 228 11.12 -16.50 -3.93
C TYR A 228 10.81 -15.04 -3.61
N ASN A 229 11.33 -14.54 -2.47
CA ASN A 229 11.17 -13.16 -2.03
C ASN A 229 12.51 -12.60 -1.54
N PRO A 230 13.13 -11.65 -2.27
CA PRO A 230 14.43 -11.09 -1.91
C PRO A 230 14.42 -10.21 -0.65
N ASN A 231 13.24 -9.86 -0.13
CA ASN A 231 13.12 -9.07 1.11
C ASN A 231 13.31 -9.91 2.37
N VAL A 232 13.41 -11.23 2.25
CA VAL A 232 13.47 -12.14 3.40
C VAL A 232 14.89 -12.51 3.72
N GLY A 233 15.23 -12.51 4.99
CA GLY A 233 16.49 -12.95 5.50
C GLY A 233 16.37 -13.81 6.75
N LEU A 234 17.50 -14.25 7.27
CA LEU A 234 17.60 -14.99 8.50
C LEU A 234 18.25 -14.14 9.60
N GLN A 235 17.64 -14.14 10.77
CA GLN A 235 18.17 -13.54 11.99
C GLN A 235 18.04 -14.56 13.13
N ALA A 236 19.14 -14.97 13.71
CA ALA A 236 19.19 -16.01 14.72
C ALA A 236 18.39 -17.28 14.32
N GLY A 237 18.51 -17.68 13.05
CA GLY A 237 17.82 -18.82 12.47
C GLY A 237 16.32 -18.65 12.21
N LYS A 238 15.76 -17.46 12.40
CA LYS A 238 14.35 -17.16 12.13
C LYS A 238 14.20 -16.26 10.91
N GLU A 239 13.19 -16.52 10.11
CA GLU A 239 12.86 -15.66 8.98
C GLU A 239 12.44 -14.24 9.45
N ARG A 240 13.00 -13.25 8.80
CA ARG A 240 12.69 -11.84 8.97
C ARG A 240 12.48 -11.20 7.61
N ASN A 241 11.37 -10.52 7.41
CA ASN A 241 11.13 -9.73 6.22
C ASN A 241 11.59 -8.28 6.47
N ALA A 242 12.51 -7.77 5.64
CA ALA A 242 13.02 -6.40 5.74
C ALA A 242 11.96 -5.36 5.34
N ARG A 243 11.01 -5.75 4.47
CA ARG A 243 9.97 -4.88 3.96
C ARG A 243 8.63 -5.23 4.58
N VAL A 244 8.23 -4.45 5.57
CA VAL A 244 6.97 -4.61 6.29
C VAL A 244 6.10 -3.38 6.06
N ARG A 245 4.85 -3.57 5.62
CA ARG A 245 3.87 -2.51 5.50
C ARG A 245 2.98 -2.49 6.73
N ARG A 246 2.75 -1.29 7.27
CA ARG A 246 1.83 -1.04 8.38
C ARG A 246 0.91 0.12 8.01
N THR A 247 -0.39 -0.09 8.11
CA THR A 247 -1.38 0.96 7.80
C THR A 247 -2.48 0.96 8.83
N HIS A 248 -2.90 2.14 9.25
CA HIS A 248 -4.12 2.35 10.01
C HIS A 248 -4.62 3.77 9.82
N GLU A 249 -5.67 3.94 9.03
CA GLU A 249 -6.29 5.22 8.73
C GLU A 249 -7.79 5.16 9.03
N PRO A 250 -8.19 5.31 10.30
CA PRO A 250 -9.60 5.33 10.68
C PRO A 250 -10.36 6.48 10.03
N ILE A 251 -11.64 6.22 9.77
CA ILE A 251 -12.59 7.15 9.19
C ILE A 251 -13.73 7.34 10.20
N ALA A 252 -14.06 8.60 10.47
CA ALA A 252 -15.32 8.97 11.13
C ALA A 252 -16.14 9.85 10.18
N MET A 253 -17.44 9.58 10.08
CA MET A 253 -18.33 10.24 9.13
C MET A 253 -19.68 10.53 9.76
N LEU A 254 -20.20 11.73 9.46
CA LEU A 254 -21.55 12.16 9.81
C LEU A 254 -22.32 12.45 8.51
N ASN A 255 -23.51 11.87 8.38
CA ASN A 255 -24.40 12.11 7.26
C ASN A 255 -25.74 12.62 7.77
N TYR A 256 -26.24 13.67 7.11
CA TYR A 256 -27.56 14.21 7.35
C TYR A 256 -28.37 14.21 6.04
N ASN A 257 -29.57 13.64 6.07
CA ASN A 257 -30.47 13.61 4.93
C ASN A 257 -31.76 14.33 5.29
N TRP A 258 -32.14 15.28 4.45
CA TRP A 258 -33.36 16.08 4.58
C TRP A 258 -34.23 15.93 3.34
N GLN A 259 -35.42 15.34 3.51
CA GLN A 259 -36.46 15.30 2.51
C GLN A 259 -37.25 16.62 2.59
N ILE A 260 -36.87 17.62 1.76
CA ILE A 260 -37.45 18.96 1.79
C ILE A 260 -38.90 18.91 1.33
N THR A 261 -39.13 18.24 0.18
CA THR A 261 -40.47 17.96 -0.37
C THR A 261 -40.49 16.52 -0.88
N GLU A 262 -41.61 16.00 -1.31
CA GLU A 262 -41.70 14.66 -1.92
C GLU A 262 -40.73 14.47 -3.09
N ASN A 263 -40.43 15.54 -3.81
CA ASN A 263 -39.57 15.52 -5.00
C ASN A 263 -38.18 16.10 -4.80
N THR A 264 -37.86 16.63 -3.60
CA THR A 264 -36.59 17.32 -3.33
C THR A 264 -35.95 16.78 -2.10
N ALA A 265 -34.72 16.29 -2.23
CA ALA A 265 -33.89 15.78 -1.11
C ALA A 265 -32.55 16.48 -1.08
N LEU A 266 -32.09 16.83 0.11
CA LEU A 266 -30.75 17.34 0.39
C LEU A 266 -29.99 16.30 1.24
N SER A 267 -28.81 15.92 0.78
CA SER A 267 -27.88 15.07 1.53
C SER A 267 -26.62 15.85 1.85
N VAL A 268 -26.25 15.89 3.12
CA VAL A 268 -25.03 16.54 3.59
C VAL A 268 -24.17 15.50 4.30
N ALA A 269 -22.89 15.44 3.98
CA ALA A 269 -21.95 14.54 4.58
C ALA A 269 -20.64 15.26 4.96
N THR A 270 -20.08 14.89 6.08
CA THR A 270 -18.73 15.30 6.48
C THR A 270 -17.96 14.12 7.03
N SER A 271 -16.67 14.08 6.75
CA SER A 271 -15.79 13.02 7.29
C SER A 271 -14.43 13.53 7.68
N VAL A 272 -13.82 12.84 8.59
CA VAL A 272 -12.41 12.94 8.91
C VAL A 272 -11.76 11.56 8.76
N ARG A 273 -10.62 11.51 8.08
CA ARG A 273 -9.72 10.37 8.01
C ARG A 273 -8.36 10.82 8.52
N PHE A 274 -7.75 10.05 9.39
CA PHE A 274 -6.43 10.35 9.92
C PHE A 274 -5.68 9.06 10.22
N GLY A 275 -4.36 9.12 10.26
CA GLY A 275 -3.59 7.95 10.64
C GLY A 275 -2.27 7.85 9.91
N PHE A 276 -1.70 6.65 9.95
CA PHE A 276 -0.39 6.37 9.40
C PHE A 276 -0.43 5.30 8.32
N ASN A 277 0.47 5.46 7.37
CA ASN A 277 0.81 4.44 6.38
C ASN A 277 2.34 4.41 6.27
N GLY A 278 2.95 3.31 6.73
CA GLY A 278 4.39 3.15 6.74
C GLY A 278 4.83 1.84 6.09
N TYR A 279 5.98 1.85 5.42
CA TYR A 279 6.64 0.62 5.00
C TYR A 279 8.13 0.67 5.30
N SER A 280 8.67 -0.46 5.76
CA SER A 280 10.09 -0.58 6.04
C SER A 280 10.87 -1.05 4.81
N ALA A 281 12.14 -0.72 4.79
CA ALA A 281 13.07 -1.19 3.77
C ALA A 281 14.49 -1.28 4.36
N LEU A 282 15.29 -2.23 3.85
CA LEU A 282 16.71 -2.29 4.14
C LEU A 282 17.41 -1.18 3.36
N THR A 283 18.22 -0.39 4.06
CA THR A 283 19.12 0.61 3.46
C THR A 283 20.56 0.36 3.96
N TRP A 284 21.55 0.66 3.12
CA TRP A 284 22.97 0.43 3.44
C TRP A 284 23.83 1.52 2.86
N TYR A 285 25.01 1.69 3.44
CA TYR A 285 25.98 2.71 3.06
C TYR A 285 27.40 2.21 3.32
N LYS A 286 28.30 2.46 2.35
CA LYS A 286 29.71 2.02 2.41
C LYS A 286 29.93 0.52 2.60
N GLY A 287 28.92 -0.31 2.44
CA GLY A 287 28.95 -1.77 2.45
C GLY A 287 28.58 -2.34 1.10
N GLU A 288 28.76 -3.66 0.97
CA GLU A 288 28.23 -4.40 -0.18
C GLU A 288 26.70 -4.42 -0.13
N ASP A 289 26.05 -4.57 -1.30
CA ASP A 289 24.61 -4.72 -1.38
C ASP A 289 24.18 -6.02 -0.70
N PRO A 290 23.44 -5.98 0.41
CA PRO A 290 23.11 -7.18 1.18
C PRO A 290 21.95 -7.99 0.59
N ARG A 291 21.39 -7.56 -0.55
CA ARG A 291 20.28 -8.27 -1.17
C ARG A 291 20.77 -9.52 -1.89
N PRO A 292 20.15 -10.67 -1.64
CA PRO A 292 20.58 -11.92 -2.24
C PRO A 292 20.33 -12.03 -3.76
N ASP A 293 19.52 -11.17 -4.32
CA ASP A 293 19.26 -11.06 -5.76
C ASP A 293 20.04 -9.93 -6.45
N TYR A 294 20.98 -9.31 -5.75
CA TYR A 294 21.88 -8.35 -6.35
C TYR A 294 22.76 -9.04 -7.41
N TYR A 295 22.83 -8.44 -8.60
CA TYR A 295 23.44 -9.11 -9.76
C TYR A 295 24.90 -9.59 -9.54
N ARG A 296 25.66 -8.91 -8.63
CA ARG A 296 27.05 -9.29 -8.34
C ARG A 296 27.20 -10.51 -7.41
N VAL A 297 26.13 -10.91 -6.72
CA VAL A 297 26.12 -12.11 -5.88
C VAL A 297 25.42 -13.29 -6.57
N LEU A 298 24.93 -13.08 -7.80
CA LEU A 298 24.38 -14.16 -8.62
C LEU A 298 25.49 -14.87 -9.42
N PRO A 299 25.41 -16.20 -9.58
CA PRO A 299 26.42 -16.99 -10.30
C PRO A 299 26.70 -16.49 -11.71
N SER A 300 25.67 -16.06 -12.46
CA SER A 300 25.83 -15.59 -13.84
C SER A 300 26.85 -14.46 -13.99
N TYR A 301 26.95 -13.58 -12.99
CA TYR A 301 27.92 -12.47 -13.03
C TYR A 301 29.36 -12.96 -13.16
N TYR A 302 29.74 -13.98 -12.38
CA TYR A 302 31.10 -14.56 -12.44
C TYR A 302 31.24 -15.51 -13.64
N GLY A 303 30.18 -16.21 -14.03
CA GLY A 303 30.15 -17.03 -15.24
C GLY A 303 30.38 -16.22 -16.50
N ASP A 304 29.69 -15.09 -16.66
CA ASP A 304 29.84 -14.18 -17.80
C ASP A 304 31.23 -13.51 -17.80
N ARG A 305 31.72 -13.13 -16.63
CA ARG A 305 33.05 -12.55 -16.48
C ARG A 305 34.15 -13.53 -16.84
N LEU A 306 34.03 -14.76 -16.37
CA LEU A 306 34.93 -15.88 -16.72
C LEU A 306 34.90 -16.14 -18.22
N GLY A 307 33.71 -16.28 -18.81
CA GLY A 307 33.55 -16.50 -20.25
C GLY A 307 34.18 -15.40 -21.09
N ARG A 308 33.99 -14.13 -20.71
CA ARG A 308 34.59 -12.99 -21.40
C ARG A 308 36.13 -13.00 -21.29
N ARG A 309 36.70 -13.27 -20.11
CA ARG A 309 38.15 -13.35 -19.92
C ARG A 309 38.78 -14.48 -20.74
N LEU A 310 38.17 -15.64 -20.75
CA LEU A 310 38.61 -16.78 -21.57
C LEU A 310 38.56 -16.43 -23.07
N MET A 311 37.47 -15.80 -23.53
CA MET A 311 37.34 -15.39 -24.93
C MET A 311 38.44 -14.41 -25.35
N LEU A 312 38.74 -13.40 -24.50
CA LEU A 312 39.76 -12.39 -24.81
C LEU A 312 41.18 -12.98 -24.77
N ASN A 313 41.46 -13.91 -23.83
CA ASN A 313 42.74 -14.62 -23.84
C ASN A 313 42.92 -15.50 -25.08
N ASN A 314 41.88 -16.27 -25.48
CA ASN A 314 41.92 -17.07 -26.69
C ASN A 314 42.13 -16.21 -27.95
N PHE A 315 41.51 -15.02 -28.00
CA PHE A 315 41.72 -14.08 -29.10
C PHE A 315 43.15 -13.54 -29.14
N ALA A 316 43.71 -13.11 -28.01
CA ALA A 316 45.08 -12.64 -27.91
C ALA A 316 46.10 -13.72 -28.29
N GLU A 317 45.91 -14.95 -27.79
CA GLU A 317 46.75 -16.10 -28.13
C GLU A 317 46.74 -16.41 -29.63
N ALA A 318 45.52 -16.40 -30.27
CA ALA A 318 45.39 -16.62 -31.69
C ALA A 318 46.07 -15.54 -32.54
N ASN A 319 46.24 -14.34 -32.05
CA ASN A 319 46.95 -13.23 -32.71
C ASN A 319 48.42 -13.09 -32.30
N GLY A 320 48.93 -13.95 -31.42
CA GLY A 320 50.30 -13.87 -30.90
C GLY A 320 50.54 -12.64 -29.96
N GLU A 321 49.48 -12.15 -29.32
CA GLU A 321 49.50 -11.05 -28.39
C GLU A 321 49.68 -11.54 -26.95
N LEU A 322 50.07 -10.62 -26.05
CA LEU A 322 50.14 -10.89 -24.62
C LEU A 322 48.71 -11.14 -24.06
N LEU A 323 48.57 -12.17 -23.23
CA LEU A 323 47.31 -12.49 -22.59
C LEU A 323 46.85 -11.33 -21.68
N PRO A 324 45.66 -10.72 -21.91
CA PRO A 324 45.17 -9.62 -21.10
C PRO A 324 44.79 -10.01 -19.67
N PHE A 325 44.57 -11.31 -19.41
CA PHE A 325 44.22 -11.83 -18.07
C PHE A 325 45.13 -12.99 -17.68
N THR A 326 45.53 -12.99 -16.43
CA THR A 326 46.40 -14.06 -15.88
C THR A 326 45.59 -15.33 -15.56
N GLU A 327 46.26 -16.45 -15.44
CA GLU A 327 45.62 -17.70 -15.01
C GLU A 327 44.98 -17.54 -13.60
N THR A 328 45.60 -16.78 -12.72
CA THR A 328 45.07 -16.44 -11.38
C THR A 328 43.75 -15.68 -11.48
N ASP A 329 43.61 -14.76 -12.43
CA ASP A 329 42.34 -14.04 -12.66
C ASP A 329 41.20 -14.97 -13.09
N ILE A 330 41.50 -15.93 -13.96
CA ILE A 330 40.56 -16.91 -14.48
C ILE A 330 40.14 -17.88 -13.37
N GLU A 331 41.11 -18.43 -12.64
CA GLU A 331 40.85 -19.35 -11.52
C GLU A 331 40.06 -18.67 -10.39
N THR A 332 40.32 -17.39 -10.10
CA THR A 332 39.56 -16.60 -9.13
C THR A 332 38.08 -16.48 -9.54
N ASP A 333 37.79 -16.17 -10.81
CA ASP A 333 36.41 -16.05 -11.28
C ASP A 333 35.71 -17.43 -11.31
N ARG A 334 36.44 -18.47 -11.67
CA ARG A 334 35.94 -19.86 -11.64
C ARG A 334 35.59 -20.30 -10.22
N ALA A 335 36.48 -20.04 -9.25
CA ALA A 335 36.24 -20.35 -7.86
C ALA A 335 35.02 -19.64 -7.30
N LYS A 336 34.88 -18.34 -7.58
CA LYS A 336 33.70 -17.55 -7.20
C LYS A 336 32.41 -18.03 -7.86
N TYR A 337 32.44 -18.36 -9.14
CA TYR A 337 31.27 -18.92 -9.83
C TYR A 337 30.78 -20.21 -9.14
N ILE A 338 31.71 -21.12 -8.82
CA ILE A 338 31.38 -22.36 -8.12
C ILE A 338 30.89 -22.10 -6.70
N GLU A 339 31.51 -21.16 -6.00
CA GLU A 339 31.15 -20.76 -4.63
C GLU A 339 29.70 -20.24 -4.59
N TYR A 340 29.35 -19.30 -5.48
CA TYR A 340 28.01 -18.74 -5.50
C TYR A 340 26.94 -19.76 -5.93
N ILE A 341 27.22 -20.67 -6.86
CA ILE A 341 26.28 -21.77 -7.18
C ILE A 341 26.03 -22.65 -5.96
N ARG A 342 27.05 -22.92 -5.15
CA ARG A 342 26.92 -23.85 -4.02
C ARG A 342 26.33 -23.23 -2.77
N ASN A 343 26.66 -21.96 -2.52
CA ASN A 343 26.39 -21.30 -1.25
C ASN A 343 25.23 -20.30 -1.30
N TRP A 344 24.73 -19.97 -2.49
CA TRP A 344 23.58 -19.07 -2.59
C TRP A 344 22.36 -19.69 -1.90
N ASN A 345 21.86 -19.02 -0.89
CA ASN A 345 20.73 -19.51 -0.09
C ASN A 345 19.48 -18.66 -0.23
N GLY A 346 19.54 -17.55 -0.99
CA GLY A 346 18.40 -16.66 -1.27
C GLY A 346 17.94 -15.80 -0.09
N TYR A 347 18.62 -15.82 1.05
CA TYR A 347 18.25 -15.04 2.23
C TYR A 347 19.19 -13.86 2.46
N ILE A 348 18.66 -12.76 2.98
CA ILE A 348 19.46 -11.67 3.55
C ILE A 348 20.12 -12.22 4.83
N ASP A 349 21.43 -12.07 4.95
CA ASP A 349 22.17 -12.43 6.16
C ASP A 349 22.10 -11.30 7.20
N PHE A 350 21.03 -11.26 7.98
CA PHE A 350 20.90 -10.28 9.06
C PHE A 350 21.90 -10.46 10.18
N ASP A 351 22.33 -11.69 10.45
CA ASP A 351 23.33 -11.94 11.50
C ASP A 351 24.69 -11.40 11.08
N GLY A 352 25.09 -11.57 9.81
CA GLY A 352 26.29 -10.95 9.24
C GLY A 352 26.22 -9.41 9.29
N ILE A 353 25.11 -8.81 8.85
CA ILE A 353 24.90 -7.35 8.92
C ILE A 353 25.04 -6.84 10.37
N ILE A 354 24.45 -7.54 11.34
CA ILE A 354 24.54 -7.17 12.76
C ILE A 354 26.00 -7.24 13.27
N GLN A 355 26.77 -8.22 12.82
CA GLN A 355 28.19 -8.30 13.17
C GLN A 355 28.99 -7.17 12.52
N ASP A 356 28.76 -6.88 11.25
CA ASP A 356 29.42 -5.79 10.54
C ASP A 356 29.15 -4.45 11.20
N ASN A 357 27.90 -4.18 11.59
CA ASN A 357 27.53 -2.96 12.30
C ASN A 357 28.22 -2.86 13.68
N LYS A 358 28.35 -3.97 14.42
CA LYS A 358 29.02 -4.01 15.73
C LYS A 358 30.54 -3.91 15.65
N MET A 359 31.13 -4.29 14.52
CA MET A 359 32.56 -4.19 14.26
C MET A 359 32.94 -2.96 13.43
N GLY A 360 31.95 -2.16 13.02
CA GLY A 360 32.13 -0.97 12.22
C GLY A 360 33.00 0.10 12.89
N ASP A 361 33.37 1.11 12.14
CA ASP A 361 34.22 2.19 12.63
C ASP A 361 33.58 2.92 13.81
N VAL A 362 34.34 3.06 14.90
CA VAL A 362 34.00 3.93 16.02
C VAL A 362 34.42 5.33 15.67
N ASP A 363 33.47 6.15 15.24
CA ASP A 363 33.73 7.57 14.95
C ASP A 363 33.01 8.47 15.95
N ASN A 364 33.70 8.72 17.07
CA ASN A 364 33.18 9.54 18.15
C ASN A 364 32.96 11.02 17.79
N ARG A 365 33.27 11.44 16.56
CA ARG A 365 32.98 12.81 16.09
C ARG A 365 31.47 13.06 15.92
N TYR A 366 30.71 12.02 15.59
CA TYR A 366 29.29 12.16 15.27
C TYR A 366 28.39 11.59 16.37
N GLY A 367 28.84 10.56 17.07
CA GLY A 367 28.10 9.86 18.14
C GLY A 367 28.99 8.89 18.87
N GLU A 368 28.57 8.46 20.06
CA GLU A 368 29.26 7.41 20.80
C GLU A 368 28.92 6.05 20.19
N GLY A 369 29.94 5.22 19.97
CA GLY A 369 29.79 3.86 19.50
C GLY A 369 30.02 3.65 17.98
N HIS A 370 29.43 2.61 17.44
CA HIS A 370 29.63 2.13 16.08
C HIS A 370 28.58 2.72 15.12
N ARG A 371 29.05 3.34 14.04
CA ARG A 371 28.19 3.80 12.94
C ARG A 371 27.61 2.57 12.21
N ALA A 372 26.30 2.48 12.12
CA ALA A 372 25.64 1.45 11.31
C ALA A 372 25.95 1.66 9.81
N VAL A 373 26.35 0.59 9.12
CA VAL A 373 26.55 0.56 7.65
C VAL A 373 25.30 0.07 6.93
N ALA A 374 24.41 -0.63 7.62
CA ALA A 374 23.10 -1.00 7.15
C ALA A 374 22.07 -0.90 8.27
N MET A 375 20.85 -0.54 7.93
CA MET A 375 19.72 -0.43 8.87
C MET A 375 18.40 -0.74 8.18
N ILE A 376 17.36 -0.96 8.96
CA ILE A 376 15.98 -0.93 8.49
C ILE A 376 15.43 0.48 8.71
N GLU A 377 15.05 1.14 7.64
CA GLU A 377 14.29 2.38 7.67
C GLU A 377 12.78 2.12 7.65
N GLU A 378 11.98 3.07 8.09
CA GLU A 378 10.54 3.09 7.84
C GLU A 378 10.14 4.41 7.21
N ARG A 379 9.54 4.34 6.01
CA ARG A 379 9.03 5.50 5.28
C ARG A 379 7.57 5.68 5.59
N HIS A 380 7.18 6.87 5.95
CA HIS A 380 5.84 7.23 6.43
C HIS A 380 5.13 8.15 5.45
N THR A 381 3.82 7.94 5.36
CA THR A 381 2.87 8.81 4.65
C THR A 381 1.67 8.97 5.57
N ASP A 382 1.80 9.86 6.54
CA ASP A 382 0.79 10.06 7.58
C ASP A 382 -0.12 11.21 7.18
N GLN A 383 -1.43 11.00 7.27
CA GLN A 383 -2.35 12.00 6.75
C GLN A 383 -3.50 12.34 7.70
N ILE A 384 -4.00 13.55 7.53
CA ILE A 384 -5.29 13.99 8.03
C ILE A 384 -6.09 14.62 6.89
N ASP A 385 -7.31 14.16 6.70
CA ASP A 385 -8.13 14.43 5.53
C ASP A 385 -9.56 14.77 5.97
N TYR A 386 -9.95 16.02 5.82
CA TYR A 386 -11.30 16.52 6.11
C TYR A 386 -12.07 16.66 4.80
N ASN A 387 -13.26 16.08 4.76
CA ASN A 387 -14.13 16.14 3.61
C ASN A 387 -15.51 16.67 3.99
N PHE A 388 -16.09 17.45 3.09
CA PHE A 388 -17.46 17.91 3.15
C PHE A 388 -18.10 17.71 1.78
N ALA A 389 -19.35 17.27 1.76
CA ALA A 389 -20.17 17.18 0.54
C ALA A 389 -21.62 17.56 0.88
N ALA A 390 -22.23 18.32 -0.01
CA ALA A 390 -23.67 18.58 0.02
C ALA A 390 -24.24 18.37 -1.39
N GLN A 391 -25.35 17.65 -1.47
CA GLN A 391 -25.98 17.27 -2.73
C GLN A 391 -27.48 17.47 -2.66
N LEU A 392 -28.03 18.19 -3.64
CA LEU A 392 -29.46 18.40 -3.85
C LEU A 392 -29.92 17.55 -5.02
N ASN A 393 -30.96 16.76 -4.79
CA ASN A 393 -31.67 16.01 -5.83
C ASN A 393 -33.10 16.56 -5.96
N HIS A 394 -33.52 16.85 -7.19
CA HIS A 394 -34.89 17.29 -7.47
C HIS A 394 -35.46 16.53 -8.68
N ASN A 395 -36.61 15.92 -8.49
CA ASN A 395 -37.36 15.22 -9.54
C ASN A 395 -38.50 16.13 -10.04
N PHE A 396 -38.46 16.50 -11.30
CA PHE A 396 -39.52 17.31 -11.94
C PHE A 396 -40.70 16.42 -12.31
N ARG A 397 -41.91 17.01 -12.33
CA ARG A 397 -43.15 16.30 -12.71
C ARG A 397 -43.11 15.69 -14.11
N GLY A 398 -42.29 16.21 -15.01
CA GLY A 398 -42.09 15.71 -16.37
C GLY A 398 -41.07 14.53 -16.49
N GLY A 399 -40.59 13.98 -15.38
CA GLY A 399 -39.63 12.85 -15.36
C GLY A 399 -38.17 13.28 -15.49
N ALA A 400 -37.85 14.54 -15.64
CA ALA A 400 -36.48 15.05 -15.60
C ALA A 400 -35.97 15.08 -14.15
N LYS A 401 -34.67 14.91 -13.97
CA LYS A 401 -33.98 14.93 -12.64
C LYS A 401 -32.88 15.98 -12.69
N LEU A 402 -32.84 16.85 -11.69
CA LEU A 402 -31.70 17.73 -11.41
C LEU A 402 -30.93 17.18 -10.22
N THR A 403 -29.65 16.99 -10.38
CA THR A 403 -28.73 16.71 -9.31
C THR A 403 -27.65 17.78 -9.28
N ALA A 404 -27.47 18.47 -8.17
CA ALA A 404 -26.46 19.51 -8.00
C ALA A 404 -25.70 19.28 -6.69
N GLY A 405 -24.44 19.59 -6.67
CA GLY A 405 -23.63 19.36 -5.46
C GLY A 405 -22.42 20.26 -5.34
N ILE A 406 -21.94 20.33 -4.10
CA ILE A 406 -20.70 20.99 -3.71
C ILE A 406 -19.86 20.02 -2.90
N ARG A 407 -18.55 20.04 -3.10
CA ARG A 407 -17.57 19.32 -2.30
C ARG A 407 -16.44 20.24 -1.91
N ALA A 408 -15.93 20.02 -0.71
CA ALA A 408 -14.71 20.62 -0.23
C ALA A 408 -13.86 19.55 0.44
N ARG A 409 -12.55 19.62 0.23
CA ARG A 409 -11.57 18.72 0.84
C ARG A 409 -10.37 19.52 1.30
N ILE A 410 -9.88 19.22 2.50
CA ILE A 410 -8.64 19.73 3.07
C ILE A 410 -7.85 18.50 3.51
N ASN A 411 -6.72 18.26 2.83
CA ASN A 411 -5.81 17.18 3.17
C ASN A 411 -4.45 17.75 3.52
N ARG A 412 -3.84 17.21 4.56
CA ARG A 412 -2.44 17.41 4.95
C ARG A 412 -1.80 16.04 5.08
N THR A 413 -0.78 15.80 4.30
CA THR A 413 0.01 14.57 4.33
C THR A 413 1.44 14.89 4.70
N GLU A 414 1.97 14.22 5.70
CA GLU A 414 3.37 14.29 6.13
C GLU A 414 4.13 13.10 5.53
N TYR A 415 5.20 13.41 4.82
CA TYR A 415 6.14 12.44 4.27
C TYR A 415 7.44 12.54 5.04
N TYR A 416 7.83 11.47 5.70
CA TYR A 416 9.07 11.42 6.46
C TYR A 416 9.64 10.00 6.52
N SER A 417 10.90 9.89 6.88
CA SER A 417 11.57 8.61 7.11
C SER A 417 12.08 8.55 8.54
N THR A 418 12.03 7.37 9.15
CA THR A 418 12.56 7.10 10.49
C THR A 418 13.54 5.94 10.48
N VAL A 419 14.47 5.96 11.42
CA VAL A 419 15.31 4.81 11.74
C VAL A 419 14.46 3.80 12.49
N LYS A 420 14.20 2.64 11.91
CA LYS A 420 13.38 1.60 12.55
C LYS A 420 14.19 0.61 13.36
N ASP A 421 15.36 0.21 12.86
CA ASP A 421 16.23 -0.77 13.51
C ASP A 421 17.65 -0.58 12.97
N LEU A 422 18.58 -0.29 13.86
CA LEU A 422 19.99 -0.06 13.54
C LEU A 422 20.78 -1.35 13.30
N LEU A 423 20.13 -2.53 13.39
CA LEU A 423 20.77 -3.83 13.18
C LEU A 423 22.08 -3.99 13.96
N GLY A 424 22.08 -3.59 15.22
CA GLY A 424 23.21 -3.72 16.13
C GLY A 424 24.24 -2.59 16.09
N GLY A 425 24.08 -1.58 15.24
CA GLY A 425 24.82 -0.32 15.31
C GLY A 425 24.29 0.60 16.41
N ASP A 426 25.08 1.61 16.78
CA ASP A 426 24.71 2.57 17.82
C ASP A 426 24.03 3.84 17.28
N TYR A 427 24.34 4.20 16.04
CA TYR A 427 23.73 5.32 15.34
C TYR A 427 23.82 5.19 13.82
N TRP A 428 22.96 5.90 13.11
CA TRP A 428 23.02 6.16 11.67
C TRP A 428 23.41 7.62 11.42
N LEU A 429 24.22 7.89 10.40
CA LEU A 429 24.59 9.25 10.06
C LEU A 429 23.62 9.81 9.01
N ASP A 430 22.99 10.94 9.31
CA ASP A 430 21.98 11.57 8.45
C ASP A 430 22.64 12.39 7.32
N VAL A 431 23.08 11.66 6.30
CA VAL A 431 23.72 12.21 5.11
C VAL A 431 23.16 11.56 3.84
N ASP A 432 23.19 12.30 2.74
CA ASP A 432 23.00 11.72 1.42
C ASP A 432 24.24 10.90 1.02
N LYS A 433 24.08 9.59 1.00
CA LYS A 433 25.14 8.62 0.75
C LYS A 433 25.80 8.75 -0.63
N PHE A 434 25.03 9.18 -1.62
CA PHE A 434 25.55 9.37 -2.97
C PHE A 434 26.32 10.69 -3.07
N ALA A 435 25.78 11.75 -2.49
CA ALA A 435 26.46 13.04 -2.41
C ALA A 435 27.75 12.96 -1.58
N GLU A 436 27.76 12.20 -0.46
CA GLU A 436 28.98 11.97 0.32
C GLU A 436 30.05 11.22 -0.50
N ARG A 437 29.65 10.24 -1.31
CA ARG A 437 30.56 9.54 -2.22
C ARG A 437 31.14 10.47 -3.27
N ASP A 438 30.30 11.28 -3.91
CA ASP A 438 30.67 12.08 -5.07
C ASP A 438 31.34 13.42 -4.68
N PHE A 439 30.98 13.98 -3.52
CA PHE A 439 31.40 15.27 -3.01
C PHE A 439 32.03 15.23 -1.61
N GLY A 440 32.64 14.11 -1.23
CA GLY A 440 33.13 13.86 0.12
C GLY A 440 34.15 14.86 0.67
N SER A 441 34.79 15.67 -0.20
CA SER A 441 35.64 16.78 0.22
C SER A 441 34.91 18.05 0.69
N ASN A 442 33.58 18.12 0.42
CA ASN A 442 32.74 19.26 0.82
C ASN A 442 31.61 18.75 1.73
N ALA A 443 31.82 18.80 3.05
CA ALA A 443 30.90 18.31 4.04
C ALA A 443 29.50 18.97 3.97
N GLU A 444 29.40 20.20 3.53
CA GLU A 444 28.14 20.92 3.39
C GLU A 444 27.25 20.31 2.30
N SER A 445 27.86 19.75 1.24
CA SER A 445 27.14 19.26 0.06
C SER A 445 26.35 17.96 0.27
N TYR A 446 26.62 17.20 1.35
CA TYR A 446 25.96 15.91 1.57
C TYR A 446 25.09 15.83 2.83
N GLN A 447 24.86 16.96 3.51
CA GLN A 447 24.03 16.99 4.71
C GLN A 447 22.54 16.96 4.34
N ASN A 448 21.78 16.08 4.97
CA ASN A 448 20.32 16.10 4.88
C ASN A 448 19.72 17.18 5.79
N ASN A 449 20.22 17.30 7.03
CA ASN A 449 19.77 18.32 7.97
C ASN A 449 20.75 19.53 8.01
N MET A 450 20.56 20.48 7.12
CA MET A 450 21.38 21.68 7.02
C MET A 450 21.28 22.61 8.25
N ALA A 451 20.13 22.61 8.94
CA ALA A 451 19.97 23.40 10.16
C ALA A 451 20.87 22.86 11.28
N TYR A 452 20.86 21.55 11.47
CA TYR A 452 21.73 20.87 12.43
C TYR A 452 23.22 21.09 12.10
N TYR A 453 23.58 20.94 10.81
CA TYR A 453 24.96 21.14 10.36
C TYR A 453 25.48 22.56 10.63
N ARG A 454 24.66 23.59 10.36
CA ARG A 454 25.04 25.00 10.63
C ARG A 454 25.24 25.30 12.12
N GLU A 455 24.47 24.63 12.98
CA GLU A 455 24.57 24.81 14.42
C GLU A 455 25.75 24.06 15.04
N HIS A 456 26.00 22.83 14.58
CA HIS A 456 26.96 21.91 15.21
C HIS A 456 28.24 21.68 14.41
N GLY A 457 28.30 22.11 13.13
CA GLY A 457 29.46 21.95 12.26
C GLY A 457 29.72 20.50 11.82
N GLN A 458 28.77 19.60 12.04
CA GLN A 458 28.89 18.17 11.74
C GLN A 458 27.55 17.56 11.32
N ALA A 459 27.59 16.37 10.71
CA ALA A 459 26.40 15.61 10.37
C ALA A 459 25.67 15.12 11.65
N GLN A 460 24.37 15.00 11.53
CA GLN A 460 23.54 14.51 12.64
C GLN A 460 23.65 12.99 12.76
N ALA A 461 24.00 12.50 13.94
CA ALA A 461 23.84 11.10 14.32
C ALA A 461 22.42 10.87 14.81
N VAL A 462 21.71 9.96 14.19
CA VAL A 462 20.31 9.61 14.51
C VAL A 462 20.22 8.20 15.07
N LYS A 463 19.27 7.97 15.96
CA LYS A 463 19.00 6.70 16.65
C LYS A 463 17.65 6.14 16.24
N GLU A 464 17.34 4.94 16.72
CA GLU A 464 16.04 4.30 16.48
C GLU A 464 14.88 5.20 16.92
N GLY A 465 13.91 5.40 16.03
CA GLY A 465 12.76 6.27 16.21
C GLY A 465 12.96 7.71 15.70
N ASP A 466 14.19 8.16 15.47
CA ASP A 466 14.47 9.49 14.98
C ASP A 466 14.10 9.62 13.50
N LYS A 467 13.63 10.79 13.09
CA LYS A 467 13.48 11.18 11.69
C LYS A 467 14.83 11.45 11.06
N TYR A 468 14.96 11.07 9.79
CA TYR A 468 16.18 11.32 9.01
C TYR A 468 15.86 11.44 7.52
N GLY A 469 16.79 11.96 6.74
CA GLY A 469 16.72 12.05 5.29
C GLY A 469 15.77 13.13 4.82
N TYR A 470 14.48 12.97 5.04
CA TYR A 470 13.46 13.94 4.65
C TYR A 470 12.29 14.00 5.64
N ASP A 471 11.70 15.19 5.73
CA ASP A 471 10.46 15.46 6.44
C ASP A 471 9.77 16.66 5.78
N TYR A 472 8.64 16.42 5.12
CA TYR A 472 7.91 17.49 4.45
C TYR A 472 6.40 17.24 4.43
N TYR A 473 5.64 18.31 4.25
CA TYR A 473 4.19 18.29 4.20
C TYR A 473 3.67 18.61 2.80
N ALA A 474 2.69 17.82 2.36
CA ALA A 474 1.85 18.15 1.22
C ALA A 474 0.49 18.64 1.71
N HIS A 475 0.07 19.81 1.25
CA HIS A 475 -1.23 20.38 1.56
C HIS A 475 -2.09 20.43 0.31
N VAL A 476 -3.22 19.72 0.31
CA VAL A 476 -4.18 19.72 -0.79
C VAL A 476 -5.49 20.36 -0.32
N ARG A 477 -5.96 21.33 -1.11
CA ARG A 477 -7.28 21.95 -0.92
C ARG A 477 -8.05 21.81 -2.24
N GLN A 478 -9.20 21.18 -2.18
CA GLN A 478 -10.04 20.95 -3.35
C GLN A 478 -11.42 21.51 -3.10
N GLY A 479 -11.98 22.17 -4.11
CA GLY A 479 -13.37 22.61 -4.16
C GLY A 479 -13.97 22.18 -5.49
N GLN A 480 -15.19 21.66 -5.48
CA GLN A 480 -15.90 21.24 -6.67
C GLN A 480 -17.37 21.64 -6.56
N LEU A 481 -17.89 22.24 -7.64
CA LEU A 481 -19.31 22.47 -7.88
C LEU A 481 -19.71 21.68 -9.11
N TRP A 482 -20.86 21.06 -9.09
CA TRP A 482 -21.37 20.30 -10.23
C TRP A 482 -22.89 20.32 -10.26
N ALA A 483 -23.43 20.19 -11.46
CA ALA A 483 -24.88 20.07 -11.70
C ALA A 483 -25.10 19.20 -12.92
N MET A 484 -26.13 18.36 -12.86
CA MET A 484 -26.58 17.50 -13.95
C MET A 484 -28.12 17.60 -14.05
N TYR A 485 -28.62 17.72 -15.29
CA TYR A 485 -30.04 17.76 -15.58
C TYR A 485 -30.41 16.64 -16.53
#